data_b9c62242ea96e4aa4b190b55790d0124
#
_entry.id   b9c62242ea96e4aa4b190b55790d0124
#
_cell.length_a   1.000
_cell.length_b   1.000
_cell.length_c   1.000
_cell.angle_alpha   90.00
_cell.angle_beta   90.00
_cell.angle_gamma   90.00
#
_symmetry.space_group_name_H-M   'P 1'
#
loop_
_entity.id
_entity.type
_entity.pdbx_description
1 polymer ?
#
loop_
_entity_poly.entity_id
_entity_poly.type
_entity_poly.pdbx_seq_one_letter_code
_entity_poly.pdbx_strand_id
1 'polypeptide(L)'
;DLTTDNTPGSTGEMLLEAERLGAALVNMDSVQCLPGCPPGRTLRIVLHSDVSRFILVNSEGKRFIREDERRDVLRDAVLALPERHAYSIVDDEGFRSYNILMRRNAVIGVETGDAWRGDTPEDLARAMGLSPDALRRTIDDYNEGVRRRRDAFGKASAELLHEIRKPPFWACYAGMTIHYTMGGLSTNAEAEVLSKSGGPVPGLYAAGEATGGVHGVNRMGANGINDAVVFGRIAGRGAARA
;
A
#
# COMPACT_ATOMS: atom_id res chain seq x y z
N ASP A 1 5.32 -16.18 0.24
CA ASP A 1 5.90 -15.17 1.14
C ASP A 1 5.85 -13.80 0.50
N LEU A 2 5.52 -12.76 1.27
CA LEU A 2 5.52 -11.38 0.82
C LEU A 2 6.84 -10.72 1.20
N THR A 3 7.34 -9.83 0.33
CA THR A 3 8.43 -8.93 0.66
C THR A 3 7.95 -7.82 1.59
N THR A 4 8.88 -7.07 2.19
CA THR A 4 8.56 -5.89 3.00
C THR A 4 9.29 -4.67 2.45
N ASP A 5 8.68 -3.49 2.58
CA ASP A 5 9.32 -2.21 2.31
C ASP A 5 9.79 -1.50 3.61
N ASN A 6 9.70 -2.19 4.73
CA ASN A 6 10.24 -1.72 6.01
C ASN A 6 11.78 -1.78 6.03
N THR A 7 12.38 -1.04 6.94
CA THR A 7 13.84 -1.05 7.10
C THR A 7 14.32 -2.41 7.63
N PRO A 8 15.54 -2.87 7.27
CA PRO A 8 16.09 -4.13 7.77
C PRO A 8 16.16 -4.25 9.30
N GLY A 9 16.14 -3.14 10.01
CA GLY A 9 16.12 -3.12 11.49
C GLY A 9 14.74 -3.34 12.11
N SER A 10 13.66 -3.45 11.29
CA SER A 10 12.31 -3.75 11.78
C SER A 10 12.13 -5.28 11.94
N THR A 11 12.81 -5.87 12.91
CA THR A 11 12.93 -7.33 13.10
C THR A 11 11.92 -7.92 14.07
N GLY A 12 11.25 -7.07 14.87
CA GLY A 12 10.28 -7.51 15.88
C GLY A 12 10.91 -8.13 17.14
N GLU A 13 12.22 -8.03 17.34
CA GLU A 13 12.94 -8.61 18.50
C GLU A 13 12.34 -8.19 19.83
N MET A 14 12.01 -6.89 19.97
CA MET A 14 11.42 -6.38 21.23
C MET A 14 10.03 -6.94 21.49
N LEU A 15 9.25 -7.30 20.47
CA LEU A 15 7.97 -8.00 20.64
C LEU A 15 8.18 -9.38 21.25
N LEU A 16 9.17 -10.12 20.75
CA LEU A 16 9.51 -11.46 21.25
C LEU A 16 10.02 -11.41 22.70
N GLU A 17 10.84 -10.43 23.05
CA GLU A 17 11.31 -10.27 24.43
C GLU A 17 10.19 -9.87 25.39
N ALA A 18 9.32 -8.94 24.96
CA ALA A 18 8.14 -8.58 25.76
C ALA A 18 7.20 -9.78 25.97
N GLU A 19 7.00 -10.62 24.94
CA GLU A 19 6.20 -11.83 25.05
C GLU A 19 6.80 -12.81 26.07
N ARG A 20 8.14 -12.98 26.10
CA ARG A 20 8.83 -13.80 27.13
C ARG A 20 8.61 -13.30 28.55
N LEU A 21 8.44 -11.98 28.71
CA LEU A 21 8.08 -11.36 30.00
C LEU A 21 6.58 -11.49 30.31
N GLY A 22 5.81 -12.18 29.48
CA GLY A 22 4.39 -12.45 29.71
C GLY A 22 3.46 -11.42 29.09
N ALA A 23 3.96 -10.50 28.23
CA ALA A 23 3.12 -9.54 27.49
C ALA A 23 2.12 -10.26 26.57
N ALA A 24 0.92 -9.71 26.46
CA ALA A 24 -0.09 -10.14 25.51
C ALA A 24 0.16 -9.51 24.13
N LEU A 25 0.03 -10.32 23.09
CA LEU A 25 0.05 -9.89 21.68
C LEU A 25 -1.36 -9.94 21.12
N VAL A 26 -1.72 -8.99 20.26
CA VAL A 26 -3.04 -8.91 19.59
C VAL A 26 -2.87 -8.68 18.09
N ASN A 27 -3.83 -9.17 17.29
CA ASN A 27 -3.92 -8.98 15.83
C ASN A 27 -2.65 -9.40 15.03
N MET A 28 -1.89 -10.38 15.51
CA MET A 28 -0.59 -10.77 14.92
C MET A 28 -0.70 -11.34 13.49
N ASP A 29 -1.88 -11.75 13.07
CA ASP A 29 -2.19 -12.24 11.72
C ASP A 29 -2.55 -11.11 10.74
N SER A 30 -2.64 -9.87 11.23
CA SER A 30 -3.09 -8.72 10.45
C SER A 30 -1.92 -7.87 9.99
N VAL A 31 -1.72 -7.78 8.68
CA VAL A 31 -0.69 -6.93 8.04
C VAL A 31 -1.32 -6.05 6.99
N GLN A 32 -0.85 -4.81 6.90
CA GLN A 32 -1.20 -3.91 5.81
C GLN A 32 -0.19 -4.03 4.69
N CYS A 33 -0.67 -4.36 3.50
CA CYS A 33 0.14 -4.36 2.30
C CYS A 33 -0.17 -3.13 1.43
N LEU A 34 0.85 -2.67 0.73
CA LEU A 34 0.76 -1.65 -0.31
C LEU A 34 1.44 -2.16 -1.58
N PRO A 35 1.09 -1.62 -2.76
CA PRO A 35 1.87 -1.86 -3.95
C PRO A 35 3.32 -1.41 -3.74
N GLY A 36 4.25 -2.29 -4.05
CA GLY A 36 5.69 -2.10 -3.81
C GLY A 36 6.53 -2.62 -4.96
N CYS A 37 7.82 -2.79 -4.71
CA CYS A 37 8.79 -3.26 -5.70
C CYS A 37 8.50 -4.69 -6.16
N PRO A 38 8.94 -5.08 -7.38
CA PRO A 38 9.08 -6.47 -7.75
C PRO A 38 10.00 -7.22 -6.77
N PRO A 39 9.80 -8.54 -6.59
CA PRO A 39 10.70 -9.35 -5.78
C PRO A 39 12.18 -9.18 -6.19
N GLY A 40 13.07 -9.00 -5.22
CA GLY A 40 14.51 -8.81 -5.44
C GLY A 40 14.91 -7.40 -5.90
N ARG A 41 13.96 -6.46 -5.98
CA ARG A 41 14.22 -5.04 -6.30
C ARG A 41 14.03 -4.17 -5.06
N THR A 42 14.73 -3.04 -5.05
CA THR A 42 14.68 -2.07 -3.93
C THR A 42 14.08 -0.72 -4.34
N LEU A 43 14.03 -0.43 -5.65
CA LEU A 43 13.46 0.83 -6.15
C LEU A 43 11.93 0.79 -6.07
N ARG A 44 11.38 1.51 -5.11
CA ARG A 44 9.93 1.68 -5.02
C ARG A 44 9.44 2.74 -6.00
N ILE A 45 8.56 2.34 -6.91
CA ILE A 45 7.90 3.22 -7.88
C ILE A 45 6.44 3.34 -7.48
N VAL A 46 5.94 4.58 -7.38
CA VAL A 46 4.58 4.85 -6.93
C VAL A 46 3.84 5.64 -8.00
N LEU A 47 2.96 4.97 -8.74
CA LEU A 47 2.01 5.56 -9.69
C LEU A 47 0.56 5.18 -9.33
N HIS A 48 0.26 5.09 -8.02
CA HIS A 48 -1.02 4.60 -7.49
C HIS A 48 -1.43 5.31 -6.19
N SER A 49 -1.06 6.57 -5.98
CA SER A 49 -1.42 7.29 -4.74
C SER A 49 -2.68 8.16 -4.87
N ASP A 50 -3.06 8.56 -6.08
CA ASP A 50 -4.30 9.28 -6.35
C ASP A 50 -5.27 8.38 -7.11
N VAL A 51 -6.26 7.84 -6.41
CA VAL A 51 -7.22 6.87 -6.96
C VAL A 51 -8.03 7.40 -8.14
N SER A 52 -8.14 8.72 -8.29
CA SER A 52 -8.83 9.34 -9.41
C SER A 52 -8.03 9.36 -10.72
N ARG A 53 -6.72 9.00 -10.68
CA ARG A 53 -5.77 9.19 -11.79
C ARG A 53 -5.11 7.91 -12.29
N PHE A 54 -5.37 6.76 -11.68
CA PHE A 54 -4.79 5.51 -12.12
C PHE A 54 -5.83 4.39 -12.22
N ILE A 55 -5.48 3.36 -12.96
CA ILE A 55 -6.17 2.07 -12.98
C ILE A 55 -5.19 0.94 -12.67
N LEU A 56 -5.70 -0.16 -12.13
CA LEU A 56 -4.95 -1.40 -11.95
C LEU A 56 -5.36 -2.41 -13.02
N VAL A 57 -4.35 -2.98 -13.69
CA VAL A 57 -4.56 -4.03 -14.70
C VAL A 57 -3.74 -5.27 -14.35
N ASN A 58 -4.27 -6.44 -14.73
CA ASN A 58 -3.56 -7.73 -14.64
C ASN A 58 -2.63 -7.95 -15.86
N SER A 59 -1.98 -9.10 -15.94
CA SER A 59 -1.12 -9.51 -17.06
C SER A 59 -1.82 -9.66 -18.41
N GLU A 60 -3.16 -9.71 -18.43
CA GLU A 60 -3.93 -9.66 -19.67
C GLU A 60 -4.24 -8.22 -20.13
N GLY A 61 -3.80 -7.19 -19.39
CA GLY A 61 -4.12 -5.80 -19.67
C GLY A 61 -5.56 -5.41 -19.31
N LYS A 62 -6.22 -6.15 -18.42
CA LYS A 62 -7.61 -5.95 -18.00
C LYS A 62 -7.70 -5.47 -16.56
N ARG A 63 -8.58 -4.51 -16.29
CA ARG A 63 -8.97 -4.17 -14.91
C ARG A 63 -9.68 -5.36 -14.26
N PHE A 64 -9.54 -5.49 -12.96
CA PHE A 64 -10.10 -6.61 -12.20
C PHE A 64 -10.72 -6.18 -10.86
N ILE A 65 -10.51 -4.92 -10.45
CA ILE A 65 -11.01 -4.36 -9.19
C ILE A 65 -11.16 -2.83 -9.31
N ARG A 66 -11.96 -2.23 -8.44
CA ARG A 66 -11.99 -0.78 -8.24
C ARG A 66 -10.78 -0.32 -7.42
N GLU A 67 -10.14 0.76 -7.82
CA GLU A 67 -8.88 1.22 -7.22
C GLU A 67 -9.07 1.97 -5.89
N ASP A 68 -10.30 2.42 -5.60
CA ASP A 68 -10.70 3.08 -4.35
C ASP A 68 -11.17 2.10 -3.26
N GLU A 69 -10.90 0.81 -3.43
CA GLU A 69 -11.23 -0.20 -2.44
C GLU A 69 -10.29 -0.17 -1.22
N ARG A 70 -10.69 -0.79 -0.13
CA ARG A 70 -9.86 -0.95 1.07
C ARG A 70 -8.56 -1.71 0.73
N ARG A 71 -7.47 -1.36 1.41
CA ARG A 71 -6.15 -1.93 1.13
C ARG A 71 -6.05 -3.44 1.33
N ASP A 72 -6.79 -3.98 2.31
CA ASP A 72 -6.87 -5.43 2.54
C ASP A 72 -7.58 -6.15 1.38
N VAL A 73 -8.66 -5.57 0.86
CA VAL A 73 -9.38 -6.11 -0.30
C VAL A 73 -8.54 -5.99 -1.58
N LEU A 74 -7.84 -4.86 -1.79
CA LEU A 74 -6.90 -4.70 -2.90
C LEU A 74 -5.76 -5.72 -2.83
N ARG A 75 -5.18 -5.93 -1.63
CA ARG A 75 -4.16 -6.96 -1.39
C ARG A 75 -4.66 -8.32 -1.83
N ASP A 76 -5.81 -8.73 -1.32
CA ASP A 76 -6.36 -10.07 -1.57
C ASP A 76 -6.68 -10.27 -3.06
N ALA A 77 -7.23 -9.25 -3.72
CA ALA A 77 -7.50 -9.29 -5.16
C ALA A 77 -6.22 -9.40 -6.00
N VAL A 78 -5.16 -8.64 -5.67
CA VAL A 78 -3.87 -8.74 -6.38
C VAL A 78 -3.20 -10.09 -6.12
N LEU A 79 -3.22 -10.59 -4.88
CA LEU A 79 -2.61 -11.88 -4.53
C LEU A 79 -3.38 -13.08 -5.10
N ALA A 80 -4.66 -12.91 -5.46
CA ALA A 80 -5.46 -13.92 -6.14
C ALA A 80 -5.17 -14.01 -7.65
N LEU A 81 -4.50 -13.01 -8.25
CA LEU A 81 -4.05 -13.10 -9.65
C LEU A 81 -3.00 -14.23 -9.80
N PRO A 82 -2.96 -14.92 -10.95
CA PRO A 82 -1.99 -15.99 -11.18
C PRO A 82 -0.54 -15.56 -10.94
N GLU A 83 -0.18 -14.36 -11.37
CA GLU A 83 1.15 -13.78 -11.22
C GLU A 83 1.37 -13.11 -9.84
N ARG A 84 0.32 -12.99 -9.02
CA ARG A 84 0.31 -12.36 -7.70
C ARG A 84 0.78 -10.91 -7.71
N HIS A 85 0.62 -10.23 -8.84
CA HIS A 85 0.87 -8.81 -9.01
C HIS A 85 -0.04 -8.21 -10.09
N ALA A 86 -0.12 -6.89 -10.11
CA ALA A 86 -0.80 -6.09 -11.10
C ALA A 86 0.16 -5.01 -11.63
N TYR A 87 -0.36 -4.17 -12.51
CA TYR A 87 0.31 -2.98 -12.99
C TYR A 87 -0.57 -1.78 -12.76
N SER A 88 0.02 -0.67 -12.30
CA SER A 88 -0.64 0.63 -12.24
C SER A 88 -0.39 1.41 -13.51
N ILE A 89 -1.45 1.93 -14.12
CA ILE A 89 -1.41 2.70 -15.37
C ILE A 89 -1.87 4.12 -15.11
N VAL A 90 -1.10 5.10 -15.58
CA VAL A 90 -1.44 6.53 -15.55
C VAL A 90 -1.10 7.18 -16.89
N ASP A 91 -1.69 8.33 -17.18
CA ASP A 91 -1.27 9.21 -18.26
C ASP A 91 -0.27 10.29 -17.79
N ASP A 92 0.15 11.20 -18.67
CA ASP A 92 1.11 12.26 -18.35
C ASP A 92 0.58 13.24 -17.27
N GLU A 93 -0.71 13.53 -17.25
CA GLU A 93 -1.30 14.36 -16.19
C GLU A 93 -1.25 13.66 -14.84
N GLY A 94 -1.60 12.38 -14.80
CA GLY A 94 -1.45 11.54 -13.62
C GLY A 94 0.01 11.48 -13.17
N PHE A 95 0.95 11.22 -14.07
CA PHE A 95 2.38 11.21 -13.77
C PHE A 95 2.88 12.56 -13.22
N ARG A 96 2.47 13.69 -13.80
CA ARG A 96 2.89 15.03 -13.34
C ARG A 96 2.31 15.43 -12.01
N SER A 97 1.20 14.84 -11.59
CA SER A 97 0.60 15.10 -10.27
C SER A 97 1.45 14.58 -9.11
N TYR A 98 2.35 13.62 -9.35
CA TYR A 98 3.24 13.08 -8.34
C TYR A 98 4.39 14.04 -8.01
N ASN A 99 4.92 13.94 -6.79
CA ASN A 99 6.08 14.71 -6.37
C ASN A 99 7.34 14.33 -7.18
N ILE A 100 8.37 15.17 -7.09
CA ILE A 100 9.58 15.01 -7.90
C ILE A 100 10.31 13.69 -7.65
N LEU A 101 10.30 13.17 -6.41
CA LEU A 101 10.97 11.91 -6.09
C LEU A 101 10.25 10.71 -6.72
N MET A 102 8.92 10.68 -6.65
CA MET A 102 8.12 9.62 -7.30
C MET A 102 8.33 9.63 -8.81
N ARG A 103 8.30 10.81 -9.44
CA ARG A 103 8.55 10.95 -10.87
C ARG A 103 9.95 10.49 -11.28
N ARG A 104 10.97 10.90 -10.50
CA ARG A 104 12.35 10.46 -10.70
C ARG A 104 12.48 8.93 -10.62
N ASN A 105 11.87 8.32 -9.60
CA ASN A 105 11.90 6.86 -9.46
C ASN A 105 11.22 6.15 -10.64
N ALA A 106 10.11 6.69 -11.15
CA ALA A 106 9.45 6.12 -12.33
C ALA A 106 10.34 6.23 -13.59
N VAL A 107 11.05 7.34 -13.79
CA VAL A 107 12.01 7.49 -14.90
C VAL A 107 13.17 6.49 -14.78
N ILE A 108 13.77 6.37 -13.59
CA ILE A 108 14.80 5.35 -13.32
C ILE A 108 14.23 3.94 -13.54
N GLY A 109 12.99 3.70 -13.13
CA GLY A 109 12.31 2.43 -13.32
C GLY A 109 12.16 2.04 -14.78
N VAL A 110 11.97 3.00 -15.69
CA VAL A 110 11.97 2.72 -17.15
C VAL A 110 13.34 2.25 -17.63
N GLU A 111 14.41 2.84 -17.11
CA GLU A 111 15.79 2.45 -17.44
C GLU A 111 16.15 1.06 -16.87
N THR A 112 15.60 0.70 -15.72
CA THR A 112 15.88 -0.57 -15.01
C THR A 112 14.89 -1.70 -15.35
N GLY A 113 13.81 -1.40 -16.09
CA GLY A 113 12.78 -2.37 -16.45
C GLY A 113 11.75 -2.63 -15.36
N ASP A 114 11.62 -1.73 -14.37
CA ASP A 114 10.64 -1.81 -13.28
C ASP A 114 9.42 -0.90 -13.52
N ALA A 115 9.49 -0.04 -14.55
CA ALA A 115 8.41 0.79 -15.05
C ALA A 115 8.46 0.85 -16.58
N TRP A 116 7.39 1.32 -17.18
CA TRP A 116 7.26 1.40 -18.64
C TRP A 116 6.68 2.74 -19.05
N ARG A 117 7.00 3.14 -20.26
CA ARG A 117 6.49 4.35 -20.90
C ARG A 117 6.16 4.07 -22.37
N GLY A 118 5.04 4.61 -22.85
CA GLY A 118 4.64 4.54 -24.24
C GLY A 118 3.94 5.82 -24.68
N ASP A 119 4.04 6.15 -25.95
CA ASP A 119 3.37 7.35 -26.50
C ASP A 119 1.89 7.07 -26.84
N THR A 120 1.52 5.80 -26.94
CA THR A 120 0.14 5.32 -27.04
C THR A 120 -0.11 4.21 -26.02
N PRO A 121 -1.36 3.88 -25.66
CA PRO A 121 -1.67 2.70 -24.85
C PRO A 121 -1.11 1.40 -25.44
N GLU A 122 -1.12 1.29 -26.78
CA GLU A 122 -0.60 0.14 -27.50
C GLU A 122 0.94 0.04 -27.40
N ASP A 123 1.66 1.17 -27.45
CA ASP A 123 3.12 1.20 -27.26
C ASP A 123 3.48 0.85 -25.83
N LEU A 124 2.72 1.37 -24.84
CA LEU A 124 2.87 1.00 -23.45
C LEU A 124 2.67 -0.51 -23.26
N ALA A 125 1.59 -1.07 -23.83
CA ALA A 125 1.30 -2.50 -23.72
C ALA A 125 2.44 -3.35 -24.34
N ARG A 126 2.97 -2.98 -25.52
CA ARG A 126 4.11 -3.66 -26.14
C ARG A 126 5.35 -3.62 -25.25
N ALA A 127 5.65 -2.46 -24.66
CA ALA A 127 6.78 -2.31 -23.74
C ALA A 127 6.63 -3.20 -22.49
N MET A 128 5.40 -3.43 -22.03
CA MET A 128 5.05 -4.29 -20.88
C MET A 128 4.96 -5.78 -21.24
N GLY A 129 4.96 -6.14 -22.53
CA GLY A 129 4.69 -7.51 -22.99
C GLY A 129 3.22 -7.91 -22.87
N LEU A 130 2.30 -6.94 -22.83
CA LEU A 130 0.85 -7.14 -22.77
C LEU A 130 0.20 -7.07 -24.16
N SER A 131 -1.07 -7.50 -24.26
CA SER A 131 -1.87 -7.33 -25.46
C SER A 131 -2.22 -5.85 -25.71
N PRO A 132 -1.77 -5.26 -26.84
CA PRO A 132 -2.07 -3.86 -27.18
C PRO A 132 -3.58 -3.58 -27.23
N ASP A 133 -4.34 -4.48 -27.88
CA ASP A 133 -5.78 -4.33 -28.02
C ASP A 133 -6.52 -4.45 -26.68
N ALA A 134 -6.02 -5.29 -25.77
CA ALA A 134 -6.66 -5.45 -24.46
C ALA A 134 -6.45 -4.20 -23.59
N LEU A 135 -5.22 -3.68 -23.51
CA LEU A 135 -4.92 -2.49 -22.73
C LEU A 135 -5.66 -1.27 -23.30
N ARG A 136 -5.69 -1.12 -24.63
CA ARG A 136 -6.42 -0.04 -25.29
C ARG A 136 -7.90 -0.06 -24.90
N ARG A 137 -8.56 -1.21 -25.08
CA ARG A 137 -9.98 -1.36 -24.68
C ARG A 137 -10.20 -1.06 -23.21
N THR A 138 -9.34 -1.55 -22.34
CA THR A 138 -9.44 -1.29 -20.90
C THR A 138 -9.40 0.21 -20.57
N ILE A 139 -8.51 0.98 -21.21
CA ILE A 139 -8.42 2.43 -21.03
C ILE A 139 -9.65 3.13 -21.62
N ASP A 140 -10.11 2.73 -22.79
CA ASP A 140 -11.29 3.32 -23.42
C ASP A 140 -12.56 3.07 -22.60
N ASP A 141 -12.74 1.87 -22.05
CA ASP A 141 -13.88 1.50 -21.17
C ASP A 141 -13.83 2.31 -19.85
N TYR A 142 -12.63 2.46 -19.26
CA TYR A 142 -12.47 3.30 -18.07
C TYR A 142 -12.83 4.77 -18.36
N ASN A 143 -12.32 5.32 -19.46
CA ASN A 143 -12.60 6.71 -19.87
C ASN A 143 -14.09 6.93 -20.14
N GLU A 144 -14.76 5.96 -20.74
CA GLU A 144 -16.22 6.01 -20.91
C GLU A 144 -16.94 6.00 -19.55
N GLY A 145 -16.46 5.18 -18.61
CA GLY A 145 -16.95 5.18 -17.23
C GLY A 145 -16.80 6.53 -16.55
N VAL A 146 -15.66 7.21 -16.74
CA VAL A 146 -15.41 8.58 -16.22
C VAL A 146 -16.42 9.56 -16.80
N ARG A 147 -16.62 9.57 -18.12
CA ARG A 147 -17.61 10.46 -18.78
C ARG A 147 -19.03 10.24 -18.29
N ARG A 148 -19.41 8.98 -18.06
CA ARG A 148 -20.75 8.59 -17.55
C ARG A 148 -20.87 8.68 -16.04
N ARG A 149 -19.78 8.96 -15.31
CA ARG A 149 -19.73 8.92 -13.84
C ARG A 149 -20.22 7.57 -13.26
N ARG A 150 -19.94 6.50 -13.99
CA ARG A 150 -20.31 5.12 -13.62
C ARG A 150 -19.24 4.14 -14.04
N ASP A 151 -18.64 3.46 -13.08
CA ASP A 151 -17.60 2.47 -13.29
C ASP A 151 -18.15 1.04 -13.27
N ALA A 152 -17.61 0.17 -14.14
CA ALA A 152 -18.01 -1.23 -14.22
C ALA A 152 -17.66 -2.04 -12.97
N PHE A 153 -16.61 -1.64 -12.23
CA PHE A 153 -16.15 -2.27 -10.99
C PHE A 153 -16.72 -1.58 -9.73
N GLY A 154 -17.50 -0.52 -9.89
CA GLY A 154 -18.14 0.19 -8.79
C GLY A 154 -17.25 1.23 -8.11
N LYS A 155 -16.19 1.73 -8.78
CA LYS A 155 -15.41 2.89 -8.32
C LYS A 155 -16.34 4.06 -8.07
N ALA A 156 -16.17 4.74 -6.93
CA ALA A 156 -17.07 5.80 -6.52
C ALA A 156 -17.12 6.94 -7.56
N SER A 157 -18.31 7.47 -7.84
CA SER A 157 -18.45 8.56 -8.82
C SER A 157 -17.67 9.82 -8.44
N ALA A 158 -17.38 10.02 -7.14
CA ALA A 158 -16.51 11.09 -6.65
C ALA A 158 -15.05 10.92 -7.08
N GLU A 159 -14.63 9.69 -7.39
CA GLU A 159 -13.27 9.35 -7.83
C GLU A 159 -13.14 9.22 -9.36
N LEU A 160 -14.25 9.28 -10.11
CA LEU A 160 -14.26 9.28 -11.57
C LEU A 160 -14.08 10.71 -12.11
N LEU A 161 -12.89 11.29 -11.87
CA LEU A 161 -12.60 12.70 -12.16
C LEU A 161 -11.76 12.89 -13.42
N HIS A 162 -10.87 11.94 -13.73
CA HIS A 162 -9.85 12.10 -14.77
C HIS A 162 -9.85 10.91 -15.72
N GLU A 163 -9.90 11.20 -17.02
CA GLU A 163 -9.65 10.22 -18.08
C GLU A 163 -8.14 9.94 -18.19
N ILE A 164 -7.77 8.73 -18.58
CA ILE A 164 -6.39 8.35 -18.92
C ILE A 164 -6.24 8.50 -20.43
N ARG A 165 -5.76 9.67 -20.91
CA ARG A 165 -5.76 9.98 -22.35
C ARG A 165 -4.60 10.84 -22.84
N LYS A 166 -3.81 11.45 -21.96
CA LYS A 166 -2.74 12.37 -22.38
C LYS A 166 -1.39 11.67 -22.43
N PRO A 167 -0.78 11.52 -23.63
CA PRO A 167 0.53 10.92 -23.76
C PRO A 167 1.64 11.78 -23.10
N PRO A 168 2.75 11.15 -22.67
CA PRO A 168 2.98 9.70 -22.67
C PRO A 168 2.21 8.98 -21.56
N PHE A 169 1.96 7.69 -21.77
CA PHE A 169 1.39 6.78 -20.79
C PHE A 169 2.50 6.10 -20.00
N TRP A 170 2.26 5.87 -18.72
CA TRP A 170 3.22 5.29 -17.79
C TRP A 170 2.61 4.10 -17.08
N ALA A 171 3.44 3.12 -16.78
CA ALA A 171 3.08 1.99 -15.95
C ALA A 171 4.18 1.67 -14.96
N CYS A 172 3.80 1.12 -13.80
CA CYS A 172 4.74 0.50 -12.89
C CYS A 172 4.16 -0.80 -12.32
N TYR A 173 5.06 -1.64 -11.82
CA TYR A 173 4.71 -2.84 -11.09
C TYR A 173 3.90 -2.50 -9.84
N ALA A 174 2.86 -3.26 -9.56
CA ALA A 174 1.99 -3.13 -8.42
C ALA A 174 1.82 -4.49 -7.71
N GLY A 175 2.92 -5.07 -7.26
CA GLY A 175 2.93 -6.23 -6.36
C GLY A 175 2.70 -5.81 -4.91
N MET A 176 2.30 -6.75 -4.06
CA MET A 176 2.02 -6.46 -2.67
C MET A 176 3.25 -6.67 -1.79
N THR A 177 3.61 -5.65 -1.02
CA THR A 177 4.64 -5.71 0.02
C THR A 177 4.04 -5.40 1.39
N ILE A 178 4.56 -6.00 2.44
CA ILE A 178 4.20 -5.67 3.82
C ILE A 178 4.73 -4.27 4.13
N HIS A 179 3.81 -3.38 4.50
CA HIS A 179 4.10 -1.97 4.76
C HIS A 179 3.92 -1.58 6.22
N TYR A 180 3.02 -2.25 6.95
CA TYR A 180 2.72 -1.96 8.35
C TYR A 180 2.13 -3.19 9.02
N THR A 181 2.56 -3.47 10.25
CA THR A 181 1.94 -4.51 11.08
C THR A 181 0.80 -3.90 11.89
N MET A 182 -0.37 -4.57 11.87
CA MET A 182 -1.54 -4.15 12.67
C MET A 182 -1.52 -4.82 14.03
N GLY A 183 -0.78 -5.93 14.15
CA GLY A 183 -0.55 -6.67 15.37
C GLY A 183 0.66 -6.14 16.14
N GLY A 184 0.68 -6.44 17.44
CA GLY A 184 1.74 -6.05 18.35
C GLY A 184 1.34 -6.22 19.80
N LEU A 185 2.06 -5.55 20.68
CA LEU A 185 1.81 -5.56 22.13
C LEU A 185 0.44 -4.96 22.43
N SER A 186 -0.31 -5.66 23.28
CA SER A 186 -1.56 -5.12 23.85
C SER A 186 -1.23 -4.05 24.88
N THR A 187 -1.87 -2.88 24.77
CA THR A 187 -1.66 -1.75 25.70
C THR A 187 -2.99 -1.19 26.20
N ASN A 188 -2.94 -0.54 27.35
CA ASN A 188 -4.06 0.28 27.85
C ASN A 188 -3.96 1.74 27.37
N ALA A 189 -4.87 2.60 27.83
CA ALA A 189 -4.90 4.01 27.45
C ALA A 189 -3.68 4.82 27.97
N GLU A 190 -3.00 4.32 28.98
CA GLU A 190 -1.80 4.86 29.58
C GLU A 190 -0.53 4.37 28.88
N ALA A 191 -0.68 3.59 27.78
CA ALA A 191 0.38 2.95 27.00
C ALA A 191 1.21 1.92 27.79
N GLU A 192 0.69 1.43 28.94
CA GLU A 192 1.29 0.30 29.66
C GLU A 192 1.00 -1.00 28.90
N VAL A 193 2.00 -1.84 28.76
CA VAL A 193 1.86 -3.14 28.12
C VAL A 193 1.07 -4.09 29.03
N LEU A 194 0.05 -4.73 28.49
CA LEU A 194 -0.77 -5.68 29.21
C LEU A 194 -0.17 -7.09 29.15
N SER A 195 -0.25 -7.80 30.27
CA SER A 195 0.13 -9.20 30.36
C SER A 195 -0.95 -10.12 29.80
N LYS A 196 -0.60 -11.39 29.54
CA LYS A 196 -1.56 -12.45 29.18
C LYS A 196 -2.63 -12.70 30.25
N SER A 197 -2.40 -12.28 31.49
CA SER A 197 -3.37 -12.35 32.61
C SER A 197 -4.26 -11.09 32.74
N GLY A 198 -4.03 -10.06 31.90
CA GLY A 198 -4.89 -8.88 31.77
C GLY A 198 -4.42 -7.63 32.56
N GLY A 199 -3.46 -7.73 33.47
CA GLY A 199 -2.89 -6.58 34.18
C GLY A 199 -1.68 -5.99 33.49
N PRO A 200 -1.25 -4.74 33.82
CA PRO A 200 -0.02 -4.16 33.29
C PRO A 200 1.22 -4.97 33.64
N VAL A 201 2.17 -5.05 32.71
CA VAL A 201 3.54 -5.53 32.99
C VAL A 201 4.29 -4.35 33.62
N PRO A 202 4.74 -4.44 34.88
CA PRO A 202 5.32 -3.32 35.60
C PRO A 202 6.53 -2.72 34.88
N GLY A 203 6.53 -1.41 34.67
CA GLY A 203 7.62 -0.66 34.02
C GLY A 203 7.76 -0.85 32.50
N LEU A 204 6.84 -1.59 31.84
CA LEU A 204 6.89 -1.82 30.41
C LEU A 204 5.81 -0.98 29.69
N TYR A 205 6.25 -0.13 28.78
CA TYR A 205 5.42 0.74 27.94
C TYR A 205 5.69 0.49 26.48
N ALA A 206 4.68 0.67 25.63
CA ALA A 206 4.84 0.56 24.17
C ALA A 206 3.96 1.57 23.43
N ALA A 207 4.41 1.99 22.24
CA ALA A 207 3.70 2.92 21.38
C ALA A 207 4.06 2.73 19.91
N GLY A 208 3.19 3.18 19.01
CA GLY A 208 3.38 3.10 17.56
C GLY A 208 3.24 1.69 17.03
N GLU A 209 3.96 1.36 15.95
CA GLU A 209 3.80 0.08 15.24
C GLU A 209 4.14 -1.16 16.07
N ALA A 210 4.85 -1.01 17.19
CA ALA A 210 5.10 -2.09 18.15
C ALA A 210 3.83 -2.52 18.92
N THR A 211 2.76 -1.70 18.89
CA THR A 211 1.49 -1.98 19.54
C THR A 211 0.43 -2.49 18.59
N GLY A 212 -0.42 -3.39 19.04
CA GLY A 212 -1.55 -3.92 18.28
C GLY A 212 -2.89 -3.34 18.72
N GLY A 213 -3.88 -3.39 17.82
CA GLY A 213 -5.27 -3.08 18.13
C GLY A 213 -5.71 -1.64 17.83
N VAL A 214 -4.82 -0.66 17.87
CA VAL A 214 -5.16 0.78 17.66
C VAL A 214 -5.82 1.02 16.30
N HIS A 215 -5.37 0.35 15.28
CA HIS A 215 -5.85 0.55 13.90
C HIS A 215 -6.81 -0.55 13.41
N GLY A 216 -7.19 -1.49 14.25
CA GLY A 216 -7.95 -2.67 13.84
C GLY A 216 -7.21 -3.49 12.80
N VAL A 217 -7.88 -3.84 11.69
CA VAL A 217 -7.30 -4.66 10.62
C VAL A 217 -6.84 -3.86 9.40
N ASN A 218 -7.09 -2.55 9.35
CA ASN A 218 -6.74 -1.71 8.20
C ASN A 218 -6.50 -0.25 8.61
N ARG A 219 -5.24 0.17 8.66
CA ARG A 219 -4.83 1.52 9.06
C ARG A 219 -5.07 2.54 7.94
N MET A 220 -5.70 3.67 8.26
CA MET A 220 -5.74 4.83 7.38
C MET A 220 -4.33 5.41 7.15
N GLY A 221 -4.09 5.92 5.94
CA GLY A 221 -2.83 6.55 5.58
C GLY A 221 -2.41 7.64 6.58
N ALA A 222 -1.10 7.77 6.85
CA ALA A 222 -0.44 8.68 7.79
C ALA A 222 -0.72 8.42 9.29
N ASN A 223 -1.75 7.71 9.69
CA ASN A 223 -2.12 7.53 11.10
C ASN A 223 -1.09 6.77 11.94
N GLY A 224 -0.18 6.00 11.34
CA GLY A 224 0.93 5.39 12.09
C GLY A 224 1.87 6.40 12.75
N ILE A 225 2.08 7.56 12.12
CA ILE A 225 2.89 8.64 12.72
C ILE A 225 2.13 9.29 13.89
N ASN A 226 0.82 9.54 13.71
CA ASN A 226 -0.01 10.10 14.77
C ASN A 226 -0.05 9.19 16.01
N ASP A 227 -0.23 7.89 15.79
CA ASP A 227 -0.17 6.86 16.82
C ASP A 227 1.18 6.91 17.58
N ALA A 228 2.29 6.82 16.87
CA ALA A 228 3.62 6.85 17.46
C ALA A 228 3.88 8.13 18.29
N VAL A 229 3.45 9.30 17.81
CA VAL A 229 3.64 10.57 18.52
C VAL A 229 2.74 10.67 19.74
N VAL A 230 1.46 10.36 19.60
CA VAL A 230 0.47 10.50 20.70
C VAL A 230 0.78 9.52 21.81
N PHE A 231 0.81 8.22 21.50
CA PHE A 231 1.06 7.18 22.51
C PHE A 231 2.51 7.18 23.01
N GLY A 232 3.48 7.57 22.18
CA GLY A 232 4.87 7.75 22.63
C GLY A 232 5.01 8.83 23.71
N ARG A 233 4.24 9.94 23.59
CA ARG A 233 4.19 10.96 24.65
C ARG A 233 3.50 10.46 25.92
N ILE A 234 2.46 9.64 25.80
CA ILE A 234 1.76 9.05 26.95
C ILE A 234 2.70 8.08 27.65
N ALA A 235 3.31 7.14 26.91
CA ALA A 235 4.28 6.17 27.41
C ALA A 235 5.45 6.85 28.13
N GLY A 236 6.07 7.86 27.51
CA GLY A 236 7.19 8.60 28.11
C GLY A 236 6.83 9.33 29.40
N ARG A 237 5.61 9.88 29.50
CA ARG A 237 5.13 10.48 30.76
C ARG A 237 4.82 9.44 31.85
N GLY A 238 4.31 8.27 31.45
CA GLY A 238 4.08 7.14 32.35
C GLY A 238 5.39 6.65 32.95
N ALA A 239 6.34 6.31 32.06
CA ALA A 239 7.66 5.81 32.44
C ALA A 239 8.48 6.79 33.34
N ALA A 240 8.31 8.11 33.16
CA ALA A 240 8.98 9.10 33.99
C ALA A 240 8.39 9.23 35.42
N ARG A 241 7.25 8.61 35.72
CA ARG A 241 6.56 8.65 37.02
C ARG A 241 6.62 7.31 37.75
N ALA A 242 7.00 6.24 37.07
CA ALA A 242 7.18 4.91 37.61
C ALA A 242 8.54 4.79 38.28
#